data_3ffb12b5e0a283149ecd1ec12f531f6d
#
_entry.id   3ffb12b5e0a283149ecd1ec12f531f6d
#
_cell.length_a   1.000
_cell.length_b   1.000
_cell.length_c   1.000
_cell.angle_alpha   90.00
_cell.angle_beta   90.00
_cell.angle_gamma   90.00
#
_symmetry.space_group_name_H-M   'P 1'
#
loop_
_entity.id
_entity.type
_entity.pdbx_description
1 polymer ?
#
loop_
_entity_poly.entity_id
_entity_poly.type
_entity_poly.pdbx_seq_one_letter_code
_entity_poly.pdbx_strand_id
1 'polypeptide(L)'
;MPVNTAAIGKTFAPATYAVGREKIREYAHAVGETNPLHLDVDAARARGYDDVVAPPMFAVVYCLPSVWPALFDEEIGIDFGHMVHGGQAFEWGPVVVAGEEITTTTSLKDASERRGNGFFVFESVSVNPAGDTVCTGLWTNIVRGV
;
A
#
# COMPACT_ATOMS: atom_id res chain seq x y z
N MET A 1 -1.83 24.03 10.24
CA MET A 1 -2.76 24.58 9.24
C MET A 1 -4.07 23.81 9.30
N PRO A 2 -5.22 24.45 9.06
CA PRO A 2 -6.50 23.74 9.06
C PRO A 2 -6.51 22.65 7.99
N VAL A 3 -7.18 21.54 8.28
CA VAL A 3 -7.30 20.41 7.35
C VAL A 3 -8.13 20.83 6.12
N ASN A 4 -7.59 20.61 4.91
CA ASN A 4 -8.31 20.90 3.67
C ASN A 4 -9.28 19.77 3.31
N THR A 5 -10.52 19.86 3.79
CA THR A 5 -11.57 18.87 3.48
C THR A 5 -12.05 18.96 2.03
N ALA A 6 -11.78 20.05 1.30
CA ALA A 6 -12.15 20.18 -0.11
C ALA A 6 -11.33 19.24 -1.02
N ALA A 7 -10.18 18.78 -0.55
CA ALA A 7 -9.35 17.81 -1.27
C ALA A 7 -9.87 16.35 -1.20
N ILE A 8 -10.90 16.08 -0.39
CA ILE A 8 -11.50 14.73 -0.31
C ILE A 8 -12.01 14.31 -1.69
N GLY A 9 -11.66 13.09 -2.09
CA GLY A 9 -11.96 12.56 -3.42
C GLY A 9 -10.85 12.76 -4.45
N LYS A 10 -9.80 13.53 -4.12
CA LYS A 10 -8.64 13.67 -5.00
C LYS A 10 -8.00 12.33 -5.25
N THR A 11 -7.80 12.02 -6.54
CA THR A 11 -7.19 10.77 -7.01
C THR A 11 -5.87 11.07 -7.68
N PHE A 12 -4.88 10.22 -7.44
CA PHE A 12 -3.53 10.36 -7.96
C PHE A 12 -3.29 9.45 -9.17
N ALA A 13 -2.28 9.78 -9.97
CA ALA A 13 -1.89 8.95 -11.09
C ALA A 13 -1.51 7.54 -10.61
N PRO A 14 -1.97 6.49 -11.31
CA PRO A 14 -1.60 5.12 -10.95
C PRO A 14 -0.09 4.90 -11.09
N ALA A 15 0.43 4.04 -10.22
CA ALA A 15 1.82 3.61 -10.26
C ALA A 15 1.89 2.08 -10.37
N THR A 16 2.77 1.59 -11.24
CA THR A 16 2.98 0.16 -11.46
C THR A 16 4.27 -0.30 -10.80
N TYR A 17 4.19 -1.40 -10.06
CA TYR A 17 5.31 -2.02 -9.38
C TYR A 17 5.53 -3.43 -9.93
N ALA A 18 6.74 -3.72 -10.43
CA ALA A 18 7.14 -5.06 -10.86
C ALA A 18 7.57 -5.87 -9.63
N VAL A 19 6.80 -6.89 -9.29
CA VAL A 19 7.06 -7.74 -8.12
C VAL A 19 8.19 -8.71 -8.45
N GLY A 20 9.34 -8.54 -7.79
CA GLY A 20 10.51 -9.37 -7.97
C GLY A 20 10.66 -10.44 -6.90
N ARG A 21 11.16 -11.62 -7.31
CA ARG A 21 11.45 -12.75 -6.41
C ARG A 21 12.40 -12.36 -5.29
N GLU A 22 13.47 -11.64 -5.60
CA GLU A 22 14.46 -11.22 -4.61
C GLU A 22 13.90 -10.22 -3.61
N LYS A 23 12.99 -9.34 -4.05
CA LYS A 23 12.34 -8.39 -3.14
C LYS A 23 11.37 -9.08 -2.19
N ILE A 24 10.65 -10.10 -2.64
CA ILE A 24 9.81 -10.93 -1.77
C ILE A 24 10.68 -11.63 -0.73
N ARG A 25 11.81 -12.22 -1.15
CA ARG A 25 12.74 -12.89 -0.24
C ARG A 25 13.34 -11.95 0.79
N GLU A 26 13.80 -10.79 0.37
CA GLU A 26 14.32 -9.73 1.23
C GLU A 26 13.29 -9.30 2.27
N TYR A 27 12.07 -9.03 1.83
CA TYR A 27 10.96 -8.67 2.71
C TYR A 27 10.63 -9.80 3.71
N ALA A 28 10.50 -11.03 3.23
CA ALA A 28 10.22 -12.19 4.07
C ALA A 28 11.25 -12.35 5.17
N HIS A 29 12.55 -12.24 4.86
CA HIS A 29 13.62 -12.28 5.85
C HIS A 29 13.53 -11.13 6.84
N ALA A 30 13.24 -9.92 6.37
CA ALA A 30 13.17 -8.73 7.21
C ALA A 30 12.06 -8.82 8.27
N VAL A 31 10.95 -9.49 7.97
CA VAL A 31 9.81 -9.67 8.89
C VAL A 31 9.80 -11.02 9.61
N GLY A 32 10.83 -11.83 9.40
CA GLY A 32 10.95 -13.17 10.04
C GLY A 32 9.99 -14.20 9.46
N GLU A 33 9.55 -14.06 8.21
CA GLU A 33 8.71 -15.03 7.53
C GLU A 33 9.51 -16.27 7.16
N THR A 34 8.99 -17.45 7.47
CA THR A 34 9.64 -18.74 7.25
C THR A 34 8.86 -19.69 6.35
N ASN A 35 7.65 -19.32 5.92
CA ASN A 35 6.85 -20.16 5.05
C ASN A 35 7.54 -20.35 3.69
N PRO A 36 7.82 -21.60 3.27
CA PRO A 36 8.50 -21.89 2.00
C PRO A 36 7.82 -21.30 0.76
N LEU A 37 6.50 -21.03 0.79
CA LEU A 37 5.80 -20.41 -0.33
C LEU A 37 6.37 -19.04 -0.70
N HIS A 38 6.99 -18.33 0.25
CA HIS A 38 7.58 -17.02 0.04
C HIS A 38 9.08 -17.04 -0.24
N LEU A 39 9.72 -18.20 -0.06
CA LEU A 39 11.18 -18.31 -0.04
C LEU A 39 11.72 -19.30 -1.08
N ASP A 40 10.93 -20.29 -1.46
CA ASP A 40 11.36 -21.42 -2.30
C ASP A 40 10.43 -21.56 -3.51
N VAL A 41 11.00 -21.35 -4.71
CA VAL A 41 10.26 -21.43 -5.98
C VAL A 41 9.68 -22.83 -6.20
N ASP A 42 10.44 -23.88 -5.88
CA ASP A 42 9.99 -25.27 -6.09
C ASP A 42 8.84 -25.62 -5.13
N ALA A 43 8.91 -25.13 -3.90
CA ALA A 43 7.81 -25.28 -2.94
C ALA A 43 6.54 -24.54 -3.40
N ALA A 44 6.68 -23.33 -3.94
CA ALA A 44 5.56 -22.58 -4.50
C ALA A 44 4.96 -23.28 -5.72
N ARG A 45 5.78 -23.77 -6.64
CA ARG A 45 5.34 -24.51 -7.83
C ARG A 45 4.65 -25.81 -7.48
N ALA A 46 5.11 -26.52 -6.48
CA ALA A 46 4.46 -27.72 -5.96
C ALA A 46 3.04 -27.46 -5.43
N ARG A 47 2.74 -26.21 -5.06
CA ARG A 47 1.40 -25.76 -4.64
C ARG A 47 0.57 -25.11 -5.76
N GLY A 48 1.07 -25.13 -7.02
CA GLY A 48 0.36 -24.62 -8.18
C GLY A 48 0.59 -23.15 -8.53
N TYR A 49 1.55 -22.49 -7.88
CA TYR A 49 1.95 -21.12 -8.21
C TYR A 49 3.13 -21.10 -9.20
N ASP A 50 3.18 -20.10 -10.06
CA ASP A 50 4.26 -19.99 -11.04
C ASP A 50 5.62 -19.64 -10.42
N ASP A 51 5.60 -18.93 -9.32
CA ASP A 51 6.78 -18.46 -8.58
C ASP A 51 6.43 -18.25 -7.11
N VAL A 52 7.37 -17.73 -6.30
CA VAL A 52 7.13 -17.43 -4.89
C VAL A 52 5.97 -16.46 -4.72
N VAL A 53 5.18 -16.72 -3.70
CA VAL A 53 4.00 -15.90 -3.34
C VAL A 53 4.45 -14.76 -2.43
N ALA A 54 4.00 -13.54 -2.73
CA ALA A 54 4.22 -12.42 -1.84
C ALA A 54 3.47 -12.63 -0.52
N PRO A 55 4.12 -12.42 0.64
CA PRO A 55 3.40 -12.40 1.92
C PRO A 55 2.29 -11.33 1.89
N PRO A 56 1.16 -11.52 2.60
CA PRO A 56 0.05 -10.57 2.54
C PRO A 56 0.48 -9.12 2.79
N MET A 57 1.27 -8.85 3.81
CA MET A 57 1.74 -7.51 4.14
C MET A 57 2.76 -6.94 3.16
N PHE A 58 3.25 -7.71 2.19
CA PHE A 58 4.05 -7.20 1.07
C PHE A 58 3.28 -6.16 0.25
N ALA A 59 1.97 -6.07 0.42
CA ALA A 59 1.14 -5.01 -0.16
C ALA A 59 1.69 -3.61 0.14
N VAL A 60 2.30 -3.37 1.29
CA VAL A 60 2.93 -2.08 1.61
C VAL A 60 4.04 -1.73 0.61
N VAL A 61 4.72 -2.71 0.04
CA VAL A 61 5.80 -2.50 -0.93
C VAL A 61 5.25 -2.07 -2.29
N TYR A 62 4.29 -2.81 -2.85
CA TYR A 62 3.76 -2.47 -4.18
C TYR A 62 2.77 -1.29 -4.17
N CYS A 63 2.14 -0.97 -3.04
CA CYS A 63 1.29 0.21 -2.90
C CYS A 63 2.09 1.51 -2.78
N LEU A 64 3.25 1.47 -2.14
CA LEU A 64 4.00 2.66 -1.73
C LEU A 64 4.32 3.63 -2.88
N PRO A 65 4.70 3.21 -4.10
CA PRO A 65 4.94 4.14 -5.21
C PRO A 65 3.73 5.02 -5.57
N SER A 66 2.51 4.56 -5.31
CA SER A 66 1.27 5.33 -5.51
C SER A 66 0.88 6.15 -4.27
N VAL A 67 1.09 5.60 -3.07
CA VAL A 67 0.71 6.26 -1.80
C VAL A 67 1.68 7.39 -1.47
N TRP A 68 2.97 7.19 -1.69
CA TRP A 68 4.00 8.12 -1.28
C TRP A 68 3.82 9.53 -1.87
N PRO A 69 3.60 9.72 -3.18
CA PRO A 69 3.36 11.06 -3.73
C PRO A 69 2.14 11.76 -3.14
N ALA A 70 1.11 11.01 -2.76
CA ALA A 70 -0.10 11.57 -2.18
C ALA A 70 0.15 12.22 -0.80
N LEU A 71 1.10 11.70 -0.04
CA LEU A 71 1.48 12.26 1.28
C LEU A 71 2.19 13.62 1.17
N PHE A 72 2.76 13.93 0.02
CA PHE A 72 3.46 15.18 -0.24
C PHE A 72 2.68 16.14 -1.14
N ASP A 73 1.42 15.86 -1.40
CA ASP A 73 0.58 16.72 -2.23
C ASP A 73 0.30 18.05 -1.52
N GLU A 74 0.63 19.15 -2.18
CA GLU A 74 0.51 20.51 -1.63
C GLU A 74 -0.94 20.92 -1.34
N GLU A 75 -1.90 20.44 -2.14
CA GLU A 75 -3.32 20.75 -1.94
C GLU A 75 -3.89 20.05 -0.70
N ILE A 76 -3.45 18.82 -0.43
CA ILE A 76 -3.80 18.09 0.80
C ILE A 76 -3.13 18.75 2.01
N GLY A 77 -1.87 19.18 1.85
CA GLY A 77 -1.16 19.99 2.83
C GLY A 77 -0.79 19.25 4.11
N ILE A 78 -0.39 17.98 4.01
CA ILE A 78 0.12 17.21 5.16
C ILE A 78 1.46 17.78 5.61
N ASP A 79 1.56 18.15 6.87
CA ASP A 79 2.86 18.42 7.50
C ASP A 79 3.53 17.10 7.86
N PHE A 80 4.38 16.61 6.95
CA PHE A 80 5.07 15.34 7.11
C PHE A 80 5.96 15.26 8.35
N GLY A 81 6.49 16.40 8.78
CA GLY A 81 7.33 16.49 9.99
C GLY A 81 6.57 16.20 11.30
N HIS A 82 5.27 16.41 11.30
CA HIS A 82 4.38 16.18 12.43
C HIS A 82 3.41 14.98 12.21
N MET A 83 3.62 14.24 11.14
CA MET A 83 2.78 13.10 10.77
C MET A 83 3.25 11.82 11.47
N VAL A 84 2.28 11.03 11.90
CA VAL A 84 2.48 9.64 12.33
C VAL A 84 1.55 8.72 11.54
N HIS A 85 2.01 7.52 11.22
CA HIS A 85 1.14 6.49 10.66
C HIS A 85 0.24 5.95 11.78
N GLY A 86 -1.05 6.25 11.71
CA GLY A 86 -2.00 5.99 12.80
C GLY A 86 -2.75 4.67 12.65
N GLY A 87 -2.84 4.13 11.44
CA GLY A 87 -3.55 2.87 11.20
C GLY A 87 -3.40 2.36 9.77
N GLN A 88 -3.52 1.05 9.64
CA GLN A 88 -3.50 0.35 8.37
C GLN A 88 -4.58 -0.73 8.36
N ALA A 89 -5.37 -0.78 7.29
CA ALA A 89 -6.27 -1.88 7.02
C ALA A 89 -6.09 -2.35 5.59
N PHE A 90 -6.09 -3.67 5.38
CA PHE A 90 -6.05 -4.27 4.06
C PHE A 90 -7.19 -5.27 3.89
N GLU A 91 -7.77 -5.26 2.70
CA GLU A 91 -8.64 -6.32 2.21
C GLU A 91 -7.95 -6.95 1.01
N TRP A 92 -7.63 -8.25 1.09
CA TRP A 92 -6.91 -8.97 0.05
C TRP A 92 -7.86 -9.74 -0.86
N GLY A 93 -7.53 -9.72 -2.15
CA GLY A 93 -8.10 -10.58 -3.17
C GLY A 93 -7.15 -11.74 -3.52
N PRO A 94 -6.98 -12.07 -4.82
CA PRO A 94 -6.03 -13.08 -5.25
C PRO A 94 -4.61 -12.80 -4.75
N VAL A 95 -3.85 -13.87 -4.50
CA VAL A 95 -2.45 -13.74 -4.09
C VAL A 95 -1.62 -13.13 -5.20
N VAL A 96 -0.58 -12.39 -4.81
CA VAL A 96 0.40 -11.81 -5.73
C VAL A 96 1.62 -12.73 -5.79
N VAL A 97 2.07 -13.00 -7.01
CA VAL A 97 3.20 -13.90 -7.30
C VAL A 97 4.32 -13.12 -7.94
N ALA A 98 5.57 -13.49 -7.68
CA ALA A 98 6.73 -12.88 -8.34
C ALA A 98 6.60 -12.94 -9.87
N GLY A 99 6.94 -11.87 -10.55
CA GLY A 99 6.76 -11.69 -11.99
C GLY A 99 5.52 -10.90 -12.39
N GLU A 100 4.58 -10.68 -11.48
CA GLU A 100 3.41 -9.84 -11.75
C GLU A 100 3.74 -8.35 -11.64
N GLU A 101 3.08 -7.55 -12.46
CA GLU A 101 3.09 -6.09 -12.37
C GLU A 101 1.80 -5.64 -11.70
N ILE A 102 1.91 -5.02 -10.53
CA ILE A 102 0.78 -4.54 -9.75
C ILE A 102 0.64 -3.03 -9.94
N THR A 103 -0.52 -2.61 -10.42
CA THR A 103 -0.86 -1.19 -10.60
C THR A 103 -1.75 -0.72 -9.47
N THR A 104 -1.29 0.30 -8.75
CA THR A 104 -2.00 0.87 -7.60
C THR A 104 -2.45 2.28 -7.91
N THR A 105 -3.70 2.59 -7.58
CA THR A 105 -4.28 3.94 -7.62
C THR A 105 -4.65 4.36 -6.21
N THR A 106 -4.19 5.54 -5.81
CA THR A 106 -4.44 6.11 -4.48
C THR A 106 -5.38 7.31 -4.58
N SER A 107 -6.29 7.42 -3.62
CA SER A 107 -7.16 8.60 -3.46
C SER A 107 -7.26 9.03 -2.00
N LEU A 108 -7.52 10.32 -1.75
CA LEU A 108 -7.85 10.81 -0.42
C LEU A 108 -9.32 10.50 -0.13
N LYS A 109 -9.57 9.56 0.75
CA LYS A 109 -10.92 9.08 1.09
C LYS A 109 -11.62 9.93 2.13
N ASP A 110 -10.85 10.38 3.13
CA ASP A 110 -11.36 11.23 4.21
C ASP A 110 -10.26 12.15 4.73
N ALA A 111 -10.66 13.33 5.17
CA ALA A 111 -9.80 14.28 5.87
C ALA A 111 -10.64 15.00 6.93
N SER A 112 -10.20 14.98 8.18
CA SER A 112 -10.95 15.57 9.29
C SER A 112 -10.00 16.09 10.36
N GLU A 113 -10.50 17.05 11.15
CA GLU A 113 -9.79 17.55 12.33
C GLU A 113 -10.52 17.10 13.59
N ARG A 114 -9.76 16.59 14.55
CA ARG A 114 -10.28 16.21 15.87
C ARG A 114 -9.26 16.56 16.96
N ARG A 115 -9.69 17.39 17.90
CA ARG A 115 -8.88 17.78 19.08
C ARG A 115 -7.50 18.33 18.71
N GLY A 116 -7.44 19.17 17.66
CA GLY A 116 -6.20 19.77 17.19
C GLY A 116 -5.25 18.83 16.46
N ASN A 117 -5.76 17.69 15.95
CA ASN A 117 -5.01 16.79 15.10
C ASN A 117 -5.78 16.55 13.78
N GLY A 118 -5.05 16.58 12.68
CA GLY A 118 -5.58 16.23 11.36
C GLY A 118 -5.53 14.72 11.14
N PHE A 119 -6.63 14.16 10.64
CA PHE A 119 -6.72 12.75 10.24
C PHE A 119 -6.91 12.69 8.74
N PHE A 120 -6.01 12.00 8.05
CA PHE A 120 -6.06 11.83 6.60
C PHE A 120 -6.12 10.33 6.29
N VAL A 121 -7.18 9.90 5.62
CA VAL A 121 -7.36 8.51 5.22
C VAL A 121 -7.21 8.40 3.72
N PHE A 122 -6.19 7.71 3.27
CA PHE A 122 -6.01 7.36 1.86
C PHE A 122 -6.52 5.94 1.61
N GLU A 123 -7.10 5.74 0.43
CA GLU A 123 -7.45 4.43 -0.08
C GLU A 123 -6.52 4.10 -1.25
N SER A 124 -5.91 2.92 -1.22
CA SER A 124 -5.15 2.37 -2.33
C SER A 124 -5.86 1.15 -2.89
N VAL A 125 -6.08 1.13 -4.21
CA VAL A 125 -6.64 -0.01 -4.93
C VAL A 125 -5.59 -0.55 -5.86
N SER A 126 -5.21 -1.83 -5.68
CA SER A 126 -4.15 -2.48 -6.44
C SER A 126 -4.74 -3.59 -7.30
N VAL A 127 -4.38 -3.61 -8.57
CA VAL A 127 -4.86 -4.60 -9.56
C VAL A 127 -3.70 -5.34 -10.19
N ASN A 128 -3.92 -6.62 -10.51
CA ASN A 128 -2.98 -7.44 -11.24
C ASN A 128 -3.14 -7.27 -12.77
N PRO A 129 -2.27 -7.89 -13.61
CA PRO A 129 -2.40 -7.81 -15.07
C PRO A 129 -3.71 -8.34 -15.65
N ALA A 130 -4.40 -9.23 -14.93
CA ALA A 130 -5.71 -9.74 -15.34
C ALA A 130 -6.86 -8.75 -15.02
N GLY A 131 -6.58 -7.66 -14.29
CA GLY A 131 -7.57 -6.69 -13.88
C GLY A 131 -8.28 -7.01 -12.56
N ASP A 132 -7.86 -8.06 -11.86
CA ASP A 132 -8.41 -8.42 -10.55
C ASP A 132 -7.85 -7.50 -9.48
N THR A 133 -8.71 -7.05 -8.56
CA THR A 133 -8.27 -6.33 -7.37
C THR A 133 -7.58 -7.29 -6.40
N VAL A 134 -6.28 -7.14 -6.24
CA VAL A 134 -5.48 -7.98 -5.35
C VAL A 134 -5.40 -7.45 -3.94
N CYS A 135 -5.59 -6.12 -3.78
CA CYS A 135 -5.57 -5.49 -2.46
C CYS A 135 -6.29 -4.14 -2.48
N THR A 136 -7.08 -3.88 -1.46
CA THR A 136 -7.57 -2.53 -1.14
C THR A 136 -7.04 -2.16 0.23
N GLY A 137 -6.32 -1.04 0.32
CA GLY A 137 -5.70 -0.55 1.55
C GLY A 137 -6.33 0.73 2.05
N LEU A 138 -6.48 0.87 3.37
CA LEU A 138 -6.80 2.12 4.04
C LEU A 138 -5.61 2.53 4.90
N TRP A 139 -5.09 3.73 4.63
CA TRP A 139 -3.90 4.30 5.24
C TRP A 139 -4.31 5.52 6.06
N THR A 140 -4.32 5.39 7.36
CA THR A 140 -4.66 6.49 8.26
C THR A 140 -3.40 7.19 8.74
N ASN A 141 -3.28 8.46 8.39
CA ASN A 141 -2.17 9.31 8.82
C ASN A 141 -2.72 10.40 9.74
N ILE A 142 -2.00 10.66 10.82
CA ILE A 142 -2.38 11.65 11.83
C ILE A 142 -1.31 12.73 11.88
N VAL A 143 -1.71 13.97 11.64
CA VAL A 143 -0.85 15.15 11.76
C VAL A 143 -1.17 15.86 13.06
N ARG A 144 -0.16 16.04 13.91
CA ARG A 144 -0.32 16.69 15.21
C ARG A 144 -0.24 18.20 15.09
N GLY A 145 -1.11 18.92 15.83
CA GLY A 145 -1.04 20.37 15.94
C GLY A 145 -1.48 21.14 14.69
N VAL A 146 -2.54 20.68 14.03
CA VAL A 146 -3.16 21.40 12.90
C VAL A 146 -4.01 22.57 13.36
#